data_9610ec45c028e67efcc256d2333caaa0
#
_entry.id   9610ec45c028e67efcc256d2333caaa0
#
_cell.length_a   1.000
_cell.length_b   1.000
_cell.length_c   1.000
_cell.angle_alpha   90.00
_cell.angle_beta   90.00
_cell.angle_gamma   90.00
#
_symmetry.space_group_name_H-M   'P 1'
#
loop_
_entity.id
_entity.type
_entity.pdbx_description
1 polymer ?
#
loop_
_entity_poly.entity_id
_entity_poly.type
_entity_poly.pdbx_seq_one_letter_code
_entity_poly.pdbx_strand_id
1 'polypeptide(L)'
;MKEIFLDTETTGLSFNEGHRIVEIACIETQDLIATGKVFHKLINPERDVPESAFRVHGFSSEFLKDKETFKMIADQFLDFIKGKKIIIHNAPFDLSFLKGEMNKISNKDKIDEKMVVDSLEVARNKFPGSSNSLDALCKK
;
A
#
# COMPACT_ATOMS: atom_id res chain seq x y z
N MET A 1 6.26 14.03 15.18
CA MET A 1 6.65 13.38 13.92
C MET A 1 5.42 13.05 13.09
N LYS A 2 5.51 13.25 11.79
CA LYS A 2 4.41 12.87 10.91
C LYS A 2 4.46 11.40 10.57
N GLU A 3 3.30 10.79 10.47
CA GLU A 3 3.12 9.39 10.08
C GLU A 3 2.27 9.31 8.82
N ILE A 4 2.45 8.21 8.09
CA ILE A 4 1.63 7.85 6.93
C ILE A 4 1.02 6.48 7.20
N PHE A 5 -0.30 6.40 7.19
CA PHE A 5 -1.00 5.12 7.16
C PHE A 5 -1.18 4.73 5.70
N LEU A 6 -0.60 3.62 5.30
CA LEU A 6 -0.55 3.19 3.90
C LEU A 6 -1.23 1.85 3.72
N ASP A 7 -2.03 1.75 2.65
CA ASP A 7 -2.67 0.51 2.25
C ASP A 7 -2.63 0.41 0.72
N THR A 8 -2.60 -0.81 0.21
CA THR A 8 -2.62 -1.07 -1.24
C THR A 8 -3.68 -2.11 -1.58
N GLU A 9 -4.18 -2.05 -2.81
CA GLU A 9 -4.93 -3.13 -3.45
C GLU A 9 -4.13 -3.61 -4.65
N THR A 10 -4.22 -4.90 -4.96
CA THR A 10 -3.41 -5.54 -5.99
C THR A 10 -4.23 -6.48 -6.86
N THR A 11 -3.63 -6.97 -7.95
CA THR A 11 -4.27 -7.97 -8.81
C THR A 11 -4.17 -9.38 -8.24
N GLY A 12 -3.36 -9.61 -7.22
CA GLY A 12 -3.17 -10.95 -6.64
C GLY A 12 -2.23 -10.93 -5.44
N LEU A 13 -1.75 -12.10 -5.05
CA LEU A 13 -1.05 -12.28 -3.78
C LEU A 13 0.48 -12.16 -3.87
N SER A 14 1.06 -12.25 -5.06
CA SER A 14 2.53 -12.21 -5.20
C SER A 14 2.95 -11.38 -6.39
N PHE A 15 3.82 -10.41 -6.16
CA PHE A 15 4.43 -9.62 -7.22
C PHE A 15 5.26 -10.50 -8.16
N ASN A 16 5.97 -11.49 -7.61
CA ASN A 16 6.83 -12.38 -8.40
C ASN A 16 6.04 -13.24 -9.39
N GLU A 17 4.73 -13.44 -9.15
CA GLU A 17 3.85 -14.15 -10.08
C GLU A 17 3.24 -13.23 -11.15
N GLY A 18 3.70 -11.99 -11.23
CA GLY A 18 3.25 -11.03 -12.24
C GLY A 18 2.09 -10.14 -11.80
N HIS A 19 1.73 -10.20 -10.54
CA HIS A 19 0.68 -9.33 -10.03
C HIS A 19 1.20 -7.91 -9.78
N ARG A 20 0.29 -6.94 -9.86
CA ARG A 20 0.61 -5.52 -9.80
C ARG A 20 -0.32 -4.79 -8.84
N ILE A 21 0.10 -3.59 -8.42
CA ILE A 21 -0.72 -2.70 -7.59
C ILE A 21 -1.80 -2.04 -8.44
N VAL A 22 -3.03 -1.95 -7.91
CA VAL A 22 -4.15 -1.24 -8.55
C VAL A 22 -4.59 -0.01 -7.78
N GLU A 23 -4.22 0.09 -6.50
CA GLU A 23 -4.57 1.25 -5.67
C GLU A 23 -3.51 1.47 -4.59
N ILE A 24 -3.18 2.75 -4.34
CA ILE A 24 -2.39 3.15 -3.17
C ILE A 24 -3.19 4.22 -2.43
N ALA A 25 -3.40 4.01 -1.15
CA ALA A 25 -4.06 4.97 -0.27
C ALA A 25 -3.13 5.31 0.90
N CYS A 26 -2.87 6.59 1.08
CA CYS A 26 -2.03 7.10 2.16
C CYS A 26 -2.75 8.23 2.89
N ILE A 27 -2.78 8.15 4.21
CA ILE A 27 -3.35 9.19 5.06
C ILE A 27 -2.24 9.71 5.96
N GLU A 28 -2.04 11.03 5.95
CA GLU A 28 -1.05 11.67 6.82
C GLU A 28 -1.64 11.97 8.19
N THR A 29 -0.86 11.67 9.23
CA THR A 29 -1.18 12.07 10.60
C THR A 29 0.01 12.81 11.20
N GLN A 30 -0.27 13.56 12.25
CA GLN A 30 0.75 14.21 13.08
C GLN A 30 0.46 13.79 14.51
N ASP A 31 1.37 13.04 15.12
CA ASP A 31 1.18 12.46 16.45
C ASP A 31 -0.16 11.70 16.52
N LEU A 32 -0.43 10.92 15.44
CA LEU A 32 -1.60 10.05 15.26
C LEU A 32 -2.92 10.81 15.06
N ILE A 33 -2.88 12.12 14.80
CA ILE A 33 -4.05 12.92 14.49
C ILE A 33 -4.02 13.28 13.00
N ALA A 34 -5.11 13.05 12.28
CA ALA A 34 -5.19 13.32 10.85
C ALA A 34 -4.91 14.80 10.55
N THR A 35 -4.04 15.06 9.56
CA THR A 35 -3.70 16.41 9.13
C THR A 35 -4.60 16.93 8.00
N GLY A 36 -5.40 16.04 7.42
CA GLY A 36 -6.20 16.35 6.23
C GLY A 36 -5.49 16.09 4.91
N LYS A 37 -4.19 15.80 4.92
CA LYS A 37 -3.45 15.47 3.70
C LYS A 37 -3.58 13.98 3.41
N VAL A 38 -3.93 13.67 2.16
CA VAL A 38 -4.03 12.29 1.68
C VAL A 38 -3.36 12.16 0.32
N PHE A 39 -2.86 10.96 0.04
CA PHE A 39 -2.41 10.57 -1.29
C PHE A 39 -3.20 9.34 -1.67
N HIS A 40 -4.01 9.45 -2.72
CA HIS A 40 -4.84 8.33 -3.16
C HIS A 40 -4.78 8.25 -4.68
N LYS A 41 -4.37 7.10 -5.19
CA LYS A 41 -4.28 6.86 -6.63
C LYS A 41 -4.84 5.49 -6.96
N LEU A 42 -5.72 5.47 -7.97
CA LEU A 42 -6.06 4.25 -8.69
C LEU A 42 -5.01 4.08 -9.79
N ILE A 43 -4.54 2.86 -9.98
CA ILE A 43 -3.39 2.59 -10.85
C ILE A 43 -3.75 1.58 -11.92
N ASN A 44 -3.37 1.89 -13.16
CA ASN A 44 -3.43 0.92 -14.25
C ASN A 44 -2.35 -0.13 -14.01
N PRO A 45 -2.72 -1.40 -13.75
CA PRO A 45 -1.72 -2.43 -13.45
C PRO A 45 -1.02 -2.96 -14.70
N GLU A 46 -1.38 -2.48 -15.88
CA GLU A 46 -0.82 -2.90 -17.17
C GLU A 46 -0.97 -4.42 -17.40
N ARG A 47 -2.03 -4.98 -16.84
CA ARG A 47 -2.41 -6.40 -16.99
C ARG A 47 -3.89 -6.55 -16.66
N ASP A 48 -4.44 -7.72 -16.95
CA ASP A 48 -5.82 -8.01 -16.57
C ASP A 48 -5.94 -8.21 -15.06
N VAL A 49 -7.08 -7.80 -14.52
CA VAL A 49 -7.44 -8.03 -13.11
C VAL A 49 -8.20 -9.36 -13.03
N PRO A 50 -7.67 -10.35 -12.30
CA PRO A 50 -8.38 -11.61 -12.11
C PRO A 50 -9.70 -11.39 -11.37
N GLU A 51 -10.68 -12.24 -11.63
CA GLU A 51 -11.98 -12.14 -10.98
C GLU A 51 -11.88 -12.22 -9.45
N SER A 52 -10.96 -13.04 -8.95
CA SER A 52 -10.73 -13.17 -7.50
C SER A 52 -10.32 -11.83 -6.87
N ALA A 53 -9.50 -11.04 -7.55
CA ALA A 53 -9.11 -9.71 -7.07
C ALA A 53 -10.26 -8.72 -7.23
N PHE A 54 -10.97 -8.75 -8.35
CA PHE A 54 -12.13 -7.91 -8.58
C PHE A 54 -13.19 -8.07 -7.48
N ARG A 55 -13.42 -9.30 -7.04
CA ARG A 55 -14.36 -9.57 -5.95
C ARG A 55 -13.97 -8.93 -4.63
N VAL A 56 -12.68 -8.69 -4.44
CA VAL A 56 -12.17 -8.06 -3.21
C VAL A 56 -12.27 -6.54 -3.26
N HIS A 57 -11.74 -5.93 -4.33
CA HIS A 57 -11.64 -4.46 -4.39
C HIS A 57 -12.63 -3.79 -5.33
N GLY A 58 -13.28 -4.54 -6.22
CA GLY A 58 -14.31 -4.01 -7.11
C GLY A 58 -13.80 -3.22 -8.32
N PHE A 59 -12.50 -3.25 -8.61
CA PHE A 59 -11.91 -2.55 -9.76
C PHE A 59 -11.74 -3.50 -10.94
N SER A 60 -12.45 -3.23 -12.05
CA SER A 60 -12.33 -4.04 -13.26
C SER A 60 -11.11 -3.62 -14.08
N SER A 61 -10.66 -4.52 -14.97
CA SER A 61 -9.58 -4.20 -15.91
C SER A 61 -9.94 -2.99 -16.77
N GLU A 62 -11.18 -2.92 -17.23
CA GLU A 62 -11.64 -1.83 -18.07
C GLU A 62 -11.64 -0.49 -17.30
N PHE A 63 -12.10 -0.51 -16.06
CA PHE A 63 -12.12 0.68 -15.20
C PHE A 63 -10.71 1.25 -15.00
N LEU A 64 -9.72 0.38 -14.82
CA LEU A 64 -8.34 0.80 -14.52
C LEU A 64 -7.52 1.12 -15.77
N LYS A 65 -8.03 0.79 -16.95
CA LYS A 65 -7.30 0.92 -18.20
C LYS A 65 -6.84 2.34 -18.51
N ASP A 66 -7.61 3.33 -18.11
CA ASP A 66 -7.31 4.75 -18.36
C ASP A 66 -6.66 5.46 -17.18
N LYS A 67 -6.33 4.73 -16.12
CA LYS A 67 -5.67 5.31 -14.97
C LYS A 67 -4.17 5.43 -15.20
N GLU A 68 -3.51 6.27 -14.39
CA GLU A 68 -2.07 6.41 -14.43
C GLU A 68 -1.38 5.09 -14.05
N THR A 69 -0.23 4.82 -14.67
CA THR A 69 0.58 3.68 -14.29
C THR A 69 1.39 4.01 -13.03
N PHE A 70 1.97 3.01 -12.38
CA PHE A 70 2.81 3.23 -11.22
C PHE A 70 3.99 4.16 -11.55
N LYS A 71 4.59 4.00 -12.73
CA LYS A 71 5.70 4.84 -13.17
C LYS A 71 5.33 6.33 -13.16
N MET A 72 4.10 6.65 -13.54
CA MET A 72 3.63 8.03 -13.60
C MET A 72 3.44 8.67 -12.24
N ILE A 73 3.12 7.87 -11.22
CA ILE A 73 2.81 8.40 -9.88
C ILE A 73 3.94 8.19 -8.87
N ALA A 74 5.00 7.49 -9.26
CA ALA A 74 6.04 7.07 -8.32
C ALA A 74 6.73 8.25 -7.63
N ASP A 75 7.08 9.30 -8.35
CA ASP A 75 7.76 10.46 -7.77
C ASP A 75 6.85 11.20 -6.79
N GLN A 76 5.58 11.37 -7.13
CA GLN A 76 4.59 11.99 -6.24
C GLN A 76 4.41 11.16 -4.97
N PHE A 77 4.37 9.85 -5.11
CA PHE A 77 4.24 8.95 -3.97
C PHE A 77 5.45 9.06 -3.04
N LEU A 78 6.65 9.00 -3.60
CA LEU A 78 7.89 9.10 -2.81
C LEU A 78 8.00 10.44 -2.09
N ASP A 79 7.63 11.54 -2.76
CA ASP A 79 7.62 12.86 -2.14
C ASP A 79 6.65 12.93 -0.96
N PHE A 80 5.49 12.29 -1.09
CA PHE A 80 4.47 12.29 -0.03
C PHE A 80 4.96 11.58 1.23
N ILE A 81 5.66 10.47 1.08
CA ILE A 81 6.10 9.64 2.23
C ILE A 81 7.48 10.03 2.77
N LYS A 82 8.22 10.90 2.08
CA LYS A 82 9.60 11.21 2.43
C LYS A 82 9.73 11.79 3.85
N GLY A 83 10.63 11.19 4.62
CA GLY A 83 10.92 11.67 5.98
C GLY A 83 9.83 11.39 7.00
N LYS A 84 8.84 10.59 6.67
CA LYS A 84 7.71 10.28 7.54
C LYS A 84 7.74 8.81 7.93
N LYS A 85 7.22 8.52 9.11
CA LYS A 85 7.04 7.14 9.57
C LYS A 85 5.89 6.52 8.78
N ILE A 86 6.08 5.30 8.30
CA ILE A 86 5.08 4.61 7.47
C ILE A 86 4.50 3.45 8.27
N ILE A 87 3.19 3.46 8.44
CA ILE A 87 2.48 2.42 9.19
C ILE A 87 1.65 1.61 8.20
N ILE A 88 1.95 0.31 8.11
CA ILE A 88 1.29 -0.61 7.18
C ILE A 88 0.85 -1.85 7.96
N HIS A 89 -0.40 -2.27 7.76
CA HIS A 89 -0.89 -3.52 8.35
C HIS A 89 -0.47 -4.69 7.45
N ASN A 90 0.34 -5.60 7.97
CA ASN A 90 0.99 -6.68 7.22
C ASN A 90 2.00 -6.11 6.20
N ALA A 91 2.95 -5.31 6.69
CA ALA A 91 3.90 -4.58 5.88
C ALA A 91 4.68 -5.41 4.85
N PRO A 92 5.12 -6.67 5.13
CA PRO A 92 5.84 -7.45 4.12
C PRO A 92 5.08 -7.62 2.81
N PHE A 93 3.76 -7.75 2.86
CA PHE A 93 2.94 -7.88 1.65
C PHE A 93 3.02 -6.61 0.80
N ASP A 94 2.66 -5.46 1.36
CA ASP A 94 2.64 -4.20 0.63
C ASP A 94 4.05 -3.79 0.18
N LEU A 95 5.06 -4.00 1.03
CA LEU A 95 6.45 -3.67 0.68
C LEU A 95 6.96 -4.51 -0.48
N SER A 96 6.58 -5.78 -0.59
CA SER A 96 7.01 -6.63 -1.70
C SER A 96 6.52 -6.07 -3.04
N PHE A 97 5.27 -5.58 -3.08
CA PHE A 97 4.72 -4.94 -4.27
C PHE A 97 5.35 -3.58 -4.55
N LEU A 98 5.52 -2.75 -3.53
CA LEU A 98 6.12 -1.43 -3.70
C LEU A 98 7.57 -1.52 -4.18
N LYS A 99 8.35 -2.41 -3.61
CA LYS A 99 9.73 -2.65 -4.04
C LYS A 99 9.79 -3.18 -5.46
N GLY A 100 8.91 -4.14 -5.80
CA GLY A 100 8.84 -4.71 -7.13
C GLY A 100 8.50 -3.66 -8.18
N GLU A 101 7.53 -2.80 -7.90
CA GLU A 101 7.16 -1.71 -8.80
C GLU A 101 8.32 -0.72 -9.00
N MET A 102 9.00 -0.35 -7.90
CA MET A 102 10.15 0.56 -7.97
C MET A 102 11.29 -0.04 -8.81
N ASN A 103 11.55 -1.34 -8.65
CA ASN A 103 12.57 -2.02 -9.43
C ASN A 103 12.25 -2.06 -10.92
N LYS A 104 10.97 -2.22 -11.27
CA LYS A 104 10.54 -2.24 -12.68
C LYS A 104 10.82 -0.93 -13.40
N ILE A 105 10.70 0.19 -12.70
CA ILE A 105 10.91 1.52 -13.29
C ILE A 105 12.35 2.01 -13.10
N SER A 106 13.23 1.17 -12.56
CA SER A 106 14.64 1.50 -12.30
C SER A 106 14.79 2.77 -11.44
N ASN A 107 13.86 3.00 -10.53
CA ASN A 107 13.91 4.14 -9.64
C ASN A 107 14.99 3.91 -8.59
N LYS A 108 15.91 4.87 -8.45
CA LYS A 108 17.01 4.80 -7.49
C LYS A 108 16.56 5.19 -6.09
N ASP A 109 15.51 5.98 -5.98
CA ASP A 109 14.92 6.33 -4.70
C ASP A 109 14.18 5.12 -4.16
N LYS A 110 14.38 4.86 -2.89
CA LYS A 110 13.80 3.68 -2.24
C LYS A 110 13.04 4.09 -1.01
N ILE A 111 12.08 3.23 -0.63
CA ILE A 111 11.40 3.37 0.64
C ILE A 111 12.39 3.01 1.74
N ASP A 112 12.55 3.91 2.71
CA ASP A 112 13.40 3.63 3.88
C ASP A 112 12.67 2.66 4.80
N GLU A 113 13.07 1.40 4.77
CA GLU A 113 12.42 0.36 5.57
C GLU A 113 12.56 0.59 7.08
N LYS A 114 13.54 1.37 7.50
CA LYS A 114 13.70 1.74 8.92
C LYS A 114 12.55 2.61 9.42
N MET A 115 11.87 3.28 8.49
CA MET A 115 10.72 4.12 8.81
C MET A 115 9.40 3.36 8.78
N VAL A 116 9.41 2.08 8.39
CA VAL A 116 8.18 1.28 8.25
C VAL A 116 7.89 0.52 9.53
N VAL A 117 6.64 0.62 10.00
CA VAL A 117 6.12 -0.13 11.15
C VAL A 117 5.03 -1.06 10.66
N ASP A 118 5.14 -2.34 10.99
CA ASP A 118 4.11 -3.33 10.69
C ASP A 118 3.11 -3.38 11.84
N SER A 119 1.94 -2.81 11.64
CA SER A 119 0.92 -2.76 12.68
C SER A 119 0.34 -4.15 13.00
N LEU A 120 0.40 -5.10 12.05
CA LEU A 120 -0.02 -6.48 12.32
C LEU A 120 0.94 -7.16 13.32
N GLU A 121 2.24 -6.94 13.15
CA GLU A 121 3.24 -7.49 14.08
C GLU A 121 3.07 -6.88 15.48
N VAL A 122 2.85 -5.58 15.57
CA VAL A 122 2.56 -4.91 16.85
C VAL A 122 1.32 -5.49 17.49
N ALA A 123 0.26 -5.72 16.71
CA ALA A 123 -1.00 -6.29 17.21
C ALA A 123 -0.82 -7.72 17.69
N ARG A 124 -0.04 -8.55 16.98
CA ARG A 124 0.24 -9.93 17.39
C ARG A 124 0.96 -9.99 18.73
N ASN A 125 1.85 -9.04 18.98
CA ASN A 125 2.54 -8.94 20.25
C ASN A 125 1.61 -8.48 21.38
N LYS A 126 0.63 -7.64 21.05
CA LYS A 126 -0.28 -7.03 22.02
C LYS A 126 -1.53 -7.89 22.28
N PHE A 127 -2.02 -8.62 21.26
CA PHE A 127 -3.23 -9.44 21.31
C PHE A 127 -2.93 -10.85 20.79
N PRO A 128 -2.03 -11.61 21.43
CA PRO A 128 -1.67 -12.94 20.95
C PRO A 128 -2.87 -13.87 21.01
N GLY A 129 -3.04 -14.68 19.95
CA GLY A 129 -4.12 -15.67 19.88
C GLY A 129 -5.46 -15.13 19.41
N SER A 130 -5.60 -13.82 19.14
CA SER A 130 -6.85 -13.28 18.58
C SER A 130 -6.68 -12.87 17.12
N SER A 131 -7.81 -12.59 16.44
CA SER A 131 -7.79 -12.10 15.07
C SER A 131 -7.18 -10.70 15.03
N ASN A 132 -6.21 -10.50 14.14
CA ASN A 132 -5.49 -9.24 13.98
C ASN A 132 -5.64 -8.65 12.57
N SER A 133 -6.72 -9.00 11.85
CA SER A 133 -7.05 -8.29 10.61
C SER A 133 -7.35 -6.83 10.94
N LEU A 134 -7.26 -5.97 9.95
CA LEU A 134 -7.51 -4.54 10.16
C LEU A 134 -8.91 -4.31 10.71
N ASP A 135 -9.92 -5.01 10.17
CA ASP A 135 -11.29 -4.91 10.64
C ASP A 135 -11.43 -5.37 12.10
N ALA A 136 -10.77 -6.47 12.47
CA ALA A 136 -10.80 -6.97 13.84
C ALA A 136 -10.15 -5.98 14.80
N LEU A 137 -9.06 -5.32 14.41
CA LEU A 137 -8.39 -4.33 15.24
C LEU A 137 -9.25 -3.06 15.43
N CYS A 138 -10.00 -2.67 14.41
CA CYS A 138 -10.89 -1.50 14.52
C CYS A 138 -12.04 -1.73 15.52
N LYS A 139 -12.36 -2.99 15.83
CA LYS A 139 -13.40 -3.35 16.81
C LYS A 139 -12.87 -3.48 18.24
N LYS A 140 -11.56 -3.46 18.40
CA LYS A 140 -10.91 -3.56 19.69
C LYS A 140 -10.63 -2.17 20.26
#